data_317319788500ed0e7ea63a3c60256225
#
_entry.id   317319788500ed0e7ea63a3c60256225
#
_cell.length_a   1.000
_cell.length_b   1.000
_cell.length_c   1.000
_cell.angle_alpha   90.00
_cell.angle_beta   90.00
_cell.angle_gamma   90.00
#
_symmetry.space_group_name_H-M   'P 1'
#
loop_
_entity.id
_entity.type
_entity.pdbx_description
1 polymer ?
#
loop_
_entity_poly.entity_id
_entity_poly.type
_entity_poly.pdbx_seq_one_letter_code
_entity_poly.pdbx_strand_id
1 'polypeptide(L)' 'MGPEAKFYQYFKKQTPNISYTRIENTTNLGTPDVLAYNKNNTFFTIEFKVTKRYSVRFSPHQIAFHVKHPINSFILV' A
#
# COMPACT_ATOMS: atom_id res chain seq x y z
N MET A 1 -12.05 -13.32 0.64
CA MET A 1 -11.18 -12.16 0.41
C MET A 1 -11.33 -11.20 1.58
N GLY A 2 -10.23 -10.79 2.19
CA GLY A 2 -10.25 -9.89 3.34
C GLY A 2 -10.61 -8.44 2.97
N PRO A 3 -10.90 -7.59 3.99
CA PRO A 3 -11.28 -6.20 3.73
C PRO A 3 -10.21 -5.39 3.00
N GLU A 4 -8.94 -5.61 3.30
CA GLU A 4 -7.85 -4.89 2.63
C GLU A 4 -7.72 -5.28 1.16
N ALA A 5 -7.94 -6.56 0.85
CA ALA A 5 -7.94 -7.04 -0.53
C ALA A 5 -9.11 -6.46 -1.33
N LYS A 6 -10.29 -6.34 -0.71
CA LYS A 6 -11.45 -5.70 -1.34
C LYS A 6 -11.19 -4.22 -1.60
N PHE A 7 -10.56 -3.53 -0.67
CA PHE A 7 -10.19 -2.13 -0.81
C PHE A 7 -9.22 -1.95 -1.97
N TYR A 8 -8.21 -2.81 -2.06
CA TYR A 8 -7.26 -2.81 -3.17
C TYR A 8 -7.97 -2.99 -4.52
N GLN A 9 -8.87 -3.97 -4.64
CA GLN A 9 -9.60 -4.21 -5.88
C GLN A 9 -10.47 -3.01 -6.26
N TYR A 10 -11.13 -2.40 -5.30
CA TYR A 10 -11.92 -1.20 -5.54
C TYR A 10 -11.05 -0.05 -6.04
N PHE A 11 -9.95 0.22 -5.36
CA PHE A 11 -9.03 1.30 -5.70
C PHE A 11 -8.44 1.10 -7.10
N LYS A 12 -8.07 -0.13 -7.41
CA LYS A 12 -7.52 -0.48 -8.72
C LYS A 12 -8.49 -0.18 -9.86
N LYS A 13 -9.77 -0.44 -9.66
CA LYS A 13 -10.81 -0.13 -10.66
C LYS A 13 -11.00 1.36 -10.87
N GLN A 14 -10.79 2.16 -9.84
CA GLN A 14 -10.96 3.62 -9.90
C GLN A 14 -9.77 4.33 -10.56
N THR A 15 -8.66 3.63 -10.76
CA THR A 15 -7.42 4.22 -11.27
C THR A 15 -6.88 3.39 -12.45
N PRO A 16 -7.58 3.35 -13.60
CA PRO A 16 -7.20 2.47 -14.71
C PRO A 16 -5.87 2.84 -15.37
N ASN A 17 -5.37 4.05 -15.16
CA ASN A 17 -4.11 4.50 -15.76
C ASN A 17 -2.89 4.19 -14.89
N ILE A 18 -3.08 3.50 -13.78
CA ILE A 18 -1.99 3.11 -12.88
C ILE A 18 -1.82 1.60 -12.97
N SER A 19 -0.57 1.17 -13.17
CA SER A 19 -0.22 -0.24 -13.14
C SER A 19 0.13 -0.66 -11.72
N TYR A 20 -0.43 -1.76 -11.24
CA TYR A 20 -0.24 -2.25 -9.88
C TYR A 20 0.39 -3.63 -9.90
N THR A 21 1.37 -3.83 -9.02
CA THR A 21 1.96 -5.14 -8.76
C THR A 21 1.83 -5.42 -7.26
N ARG A 22 1.10 -6.46 -6.92
CA ARG A 22 0.96 -6.87 -5.53
C ARG A 22 2.25 -7.53 -5.07
N ILE A 23 2.76 -7.07 -3.94
CA ILE A 23 3.97 -7.63 -3.34
C ILE A 23 3.55 -8.70 -2.33
N GLU A 24 3.88 -9.95 -2.62
CA GLU A 24 3.64 -11.07 -1.73
C GLU A 24 4.95 -11.47 -1.10
N ASN A 25 5.17 -11.01 0.11
CA ASN A 25 6.41 -11.33 0.82
C ASN A 25 6.09 -11.64 2.29
N THR A 26 6.33 -12.89 2.67
CA THR A 26 6.09 -13.36 4.03
C THR A 26 7.31 -13.24 4.93
N THR A 27 8.47 -12.88 4.39
CA THR A 27 9.73 -12.84 5.14
C THR A 27 10.19 -11.43 5.49
N ASN A 28 9.82 -10.41 4.70
CA ASN A 28 10.20 -9.03 4.97
C ASN A 28 9.05 -8.28 5.62
N LEU A 29 9.13 -8.16 6.92
CA LEU A 29 8.12 -7.42 7.70
C LEU A 29 8.15 -5.93 7.34
N GLY A 30 6.98 -5.33 7.23
CA GLY A 30 6.86 -3.90 6.92
C GLY A 30 6.92 -3.57 5.43
N THR A 31 7.11 -4.56 4.56
CA THR A 31 7.04 -4.34 3.11
C THR A 31 5.62 -3.90 2.72
N PRO A 32 5.48 -2.86 1.87
CA PRO A 32 4.17 -2.41 1.42
C PRO A 32 3.42 -3.48 0.63
N ASP A 33 2.10 -3.39 0.59
CA ASP A 33 1.26 -4.35 -0.11
C ASP A 33 1.42 -4.31 -1.62
N VAL A 34 1.65 -3.13 -2.17
CA VAL A 34 1.55 -2.90 -3.62
C VAL A 34 2.63 -1.95 -4.09
N LEU A 35 3.25 -2.31 -5.21
CA LEU A 35 4.06 -1.41 -6.01
C LEU A 35 3.21 -0.86 -7.14
N ALA A 36 3.15 0.45 -7.29
CA ALA A 36 2.37 1.12 -8.31
C ALA A 36 3.27 1.91 -9.26
N TYR A 37 2.79 2.05 -10.49
CA TYR A 37 3.54 2.73 -11.55
C TYR A 37 2.54 3.56 -12.36
N ASN A 38 2.72 4.88 -12.36
CA ASN A 38 1.81 5.74 -13.08
C ASN A 38 2.30 6.03 -14.51
N LYS A 39 1.48 6.70 -15.29
CA LYS A 39 1.81 7.00 -16.68
C LYS A 39 2.93 8.03 -16.87
N ASN A 40 3.36 8.68 -15.80
CA ASN A 40 4.51 9.58 -15.80
C ASN A 40 5.83 8.86 -15.46
N ASN A 41 5.80 7.52 -15.49
CA ASN A 41 6.95 6.66 -15.20
C ASN A 41 7.46 6.83 -13.77
N THR A 42 6.57 7.11 -12.83
CA THR A 42 6.93 7.22 -11.42
C THR A 42 6.47 5.99 -10.65
N PHE A 43 7.40 5.34 -9.96
CA PHE A 43 7.07 4.26 -9.03
C PHE A 43 6.71 4.83 -7.67
N PHE A 44 5.75 4.20 -7.03
CA PHE A 44 5.40 4.48 -5.64
C PHE A 44 4.83 3.23 -4.99
N THR A 45 4.85 3.19 -3.67
CA THR A 45 4.33 2.06 -2.91
C THR A 45 3.09 2.46 -2.15
N ILE A 46 2.18 1.51 -1.96
CA ILE A 46 0.93 1.74 -1.23
C ILE A 46 0.75 0.64 -0.21
N GLU A 47 0.48 1.03 1.02
CA GLU A 47 0.02 0.16 2.08
C GLU A 47 -1.46 0.41 2.30
N PHE A 48 -2.30 -0.62 2.18
CA PHE A 48 -3.74 -0.49 2.39
C PHE A 48 -4.09 -0.81 3.84
N LYS A 49 -4.86 0.05 4.46
CA LYS A 49 -5.38 -0.13 5.81
C LYS A 49 -6.88 0.05 5.83
N VAL A 50 -7.57 -0.91 6.43
CA VAL A 50 -9.00 -0.81 6.69
C VAL A 50 -9.18 -0.79 8.20
N THR A 51 -9.89 0.21 8.69
CA THR A 51 -10.13 0.35 10.11
C THR A 51 -11.62 0.54 10.37
N LYS A 52 -12.08 -0.03 11.49
CA LYS A 52 -13.45 0.17 11.98
C LYS A 52 -13.56 1.34 12.94
N ARG A 53 -12.44 1.97 13.29
CA ARG A 53 -12.34 3.09 14.24
C ARG A 53 -11.52 4.20 13.60
N TYR A 54 -11.49 5.36 14.24
CA TYR A 54 -10.73 6.52 13.75
C TYR A 54 -9.22 6.38 13.89
N SER A 55 -8.74 5.41 14.68
CA SER A 55 -7.31 5.18 14.85
C SER A 55 -6.82 4.08 13.93
N VAL A 56 -5.70 4.33 13.24
CA VAL A 56 -5.03 3.36 12.40
C VAL A 56 -3.79 2.87 13.14
N ARG A 57 -3.61 1.54 13.19
CA ARG A 57 -2.46 0.95 13.85
C ARG A 57 -1.46 0.43 12.83
N PHE A 58 -0.19 0.71 13.09
CA PHE A 58 0.91 0.23 12.28
C PHE A 58 1.84 -0.62 13.12
N SER A 59 2.41 -1.67 12.51
CA SER A 59 3.49 -2.40 13.15
C SER A 59 4.75 -1.53 13.17
N PRO A 60 5.69 -1.78 14.10
CA PRO A 60 6.97 -1.07 14.09
C PRO A 60 7.72 -1.20 12.77
N HIS A 61 7.59 -2.33 12.09
CA HIS A 61 8.23 -2.56 10.80
C HIS A 61 7.64 -1.68 9.70
N GLN A 62 6.32 -1.46 9.70
CA GLN A 62 5.67 -0.56 8.75
C GLN A 62 6.10 0.88 8.96
N ILE A 63 6.20 1.32 10.22
CA ILE A 63 6.69 2.65 10.56
C ILE A 63 8.14 2.81 10.11
N ALA A 64 8.99 1.84 10.39
CA ALA A 64 10.39 1.86 9.99
C ALA A 64 10.55 1.95 8.46
N PHE A 65 9.70 1.25 7.70
CA PHE A 65 9.73 1.31 6.25
C PHE A 65 9.46 2.74 5.76
N HIS A 66 8.42 3.39 6.28
CA HIS A 66 8.06 4.73 5.83
C HIS A 66 9.05 5.80 6.28
N VAL A 67 9.69 5.63 7.42
CA VAL A 67 10.77 6.51 7.87
C VAL A 67 11.98 6.39 6.95
N LYS A 68 12.31 5.17 6.55
CA LYS A 68 13.43 4.89 5.66
C LYS A 68 13.15 5.32 4.21
N HIS A 69 11.88 5.30 3.79
CA HIS A 69 11.45 5.63 2.43
C HIS A 69 10.38 6.72 2.47
N PRO A 70 10.74 7.98 2.78
CA PRO A 70 9.75 9.04 2.98
C PRO A 70 9.15 9.58 1.70
N ILE A 71 9.72 9.27 0.54
CA ILE A 71 9.24 9.75 -0.76
C ILE A 71 8.62 8.59 -1.52
N ASN A 72 7.46 8.86 -2.17
CA ASN A 72 6.75 7.88 -2.98
C ASN A 72 6.31 6.64 -2.19
N SER A 73 5.99 6.81 -0.90
CA SER A 73 5.41 5.78 -0.06
C SER A 73 4.13 6.31 0.56
N PHE A 74 3.02 5.63 0.30
CA PHE A 74 1.70 6.10 0.70
C PHE A 74 0.97 5.05 1.53
N ILE A 75 0.12 5.54 2.40
CA ILE A 75 -0.80 4.71 3.17
C ILE A 75 -2.21 5.15 2.82
N LEU A 76 -3.02 4.22 2.34
CA LEU A 76 -4.43 4.47 2.05
C LEU A 76 -5.30 3.83 3.12
N VAL A 77 -6.19 4.63 3.64
CA VAL A 77 -7.11 4.22 4.71
C VAL A 77 -8.54 4.27 4.20
#